data_8b5346aaeba806c31c7ccd76c255ae2c
#
_entry.id   8b5346aaeba806c31c7ccd76c255ae2c
#
_cell.length_a   1.000
_cell.length_b   1.000
_cell.length_c   1.000
_cell.angle_alpha   90.00
_cell.angle_beta   90.00
_cell.angle_gamma   90.00
#
_symmetry.space_group_name_H-M   'P 1'
#
loop_
_entity.id
_entity.type
_entity.pdbx_description
1 polymer ?
#
loop_
_entity_poly.entity_id
_entity_poly.type
_entity_poly.pdbx_seq_one_letter_code
_entity_poly.pdbx_strand_id
1 'polypeptide(L)'
;MAGYKKLLVLLDLSEGSEQVAIAGRDLAMYSSAALLLLHVVEFTPVEPLGESMMLSARVEDDLVKRSREHLSGLIRRLGLERATGRVEAGNTKAEILRVAAEEQPDLIVLGSRERHGLAILLNFTEDTILHAAHCDVLAVRLK
;
A
#
# COMPACT_ATOMS: atom_id res chain seq x y z
N MET A 1 -27.45 -5.91 6.24
CA MET A 1 -26.06 -6.12 6.65
C MET A 1 -25.21 -4.97 6.14
N ALA A 2 -24.52 -4.32 7.04
CA ALA A 2 -23.66 -3.21 6.62
C ALA A 2 -22.40 -3.77 5.93
N GLY A 3 -22.18 -3.35 4.71
CA GLY A 3 -20.94 -3.65 4.02
C GLY A 3 -19.80 -2.76 4.52
N TYR A 4 -18.63 -2.92 3.94
CA TYR A 4 -17.51 -2.06 4.25
C TYR A 4 -17.79 -0.63 3.78
N LYS A 5 -17.29 0.35 4.52
CA LYS A 5 -17.45 1.77 4.20
C LYS A 5 -16.18 2.39 3.64
N LYS A 6 -15.02 1.89 4.02
CA LYS A 6 -13.74 2.44 3.59
C LYS A 6 -12.69 1.33 3.49
N LEU A 7 -12.14 1.16 2.30
CA LEU A 7 -11.10 0.19 2.03
C LEU A 7 -9.75 0.89 1.89
N LEU A 8 -8.74 0.31 2.52
CA LEU A 8 -7.36 0.69 2.32
C LEU A 8 -6.66 -0.44 1.56
N VAL A 9 -6.25 -0.16 0.34
CA VAL A 9 -5.58 -1.13 -0.53
C VAL A 9 -4.09 -0.85 -0.58
N LEU A 10 -3.28 -1.82 -0.18
CA LEU A 10 -1.83 -1.69 -0.12
C LEU A 10 -1.21 -2.21 -1.40
N LEU A 11 -0.46 -1.37 -2.09
CA LEU A 11 0.16 -1.70 -3.36
C LEU A 11 1.67 -1.53 -3.28
N ASP A 12 2.42 -2.52 -3.75
CA ASP A 12 3.87 -2.43 -3.86
C ASP A 12 4.32 -1.94 -5.24
N LEU A 13 3.37 -1.68 -6.14
CA LEU A 13 3.57 -1.22 -7.51
C LEU A 13 4.33 -2.24 -8.38
N SER A 14 4.37 -3.50 -7.97
CA SER A 14 4.88 -4.60 -8.77
C SER A 14 3.79 -5.13 -9.71
N GLU A 15 4.08 -6.17 -10.45
CA GLU A 15 3.13 -6.79 -11.38
C GLU A 15 1.81 -7.20 -10.73
N GLY A 16 1.85 -7.65 -9.47
CA GLY A 16 0.65 -8.08 -8.75
C GLY A 16 -0.25 -6.94 -8.29
N SER A 17 0.22 -5.69 -8.33
CA SER A 17 -0.55 -4.54 -7.84
C SER A 17 -1.86 -4.35 -8.58
N GLU A 18 -1.88 -4.59 -9.87
CA GLU A 18 -3.10 -4.47 -10.66
C GLU A 18 -4.18 -5.43 -10.16
N GLN A 19 -3.81 -6.68 -9.90
CA GLN A 19 -4.73 -7.69 -9.38
C GLN A 19 -5.29 -7.28 -8.01
N VAL A 20 -4.44 -6.76 -7.14
CA VAL A 20 -4.85 -6.32 -5.81
C VAL A 20 -5.77 -5.11 -5.90
N ALA A 21 -5.43 -4.15 -6.77
CA ALA A 21 -6.24 -2.96 -6.98
C ALA A 21 -7.63 -3.31 -7.53
N ILE A 22 -7.70 -4.25 -8.47
CA ILE A 22 -8.97 -4.71 -9.04
C ILE A 22 -9.83 -5.39 -7.97
N ALA A 23 -9.24 -6.23 -7.14
CA ALA A 23 -9.97 -6.88 -6.04
C ALA A 23 -10.54 -5.84 -5.07
N GLY A 24 -9.73 -4.84 -4.72
CA GLY A 24 -10.19 -3.74 -3.87
C GLY A 24 -11.31 -2.93 -4.51
N ARG A 25 -11.17 -2.62 -5.80
CA ARG A 25 -12.19 -1.90 -6.56
C ARG A 25 -13.53 -2.65 -6.55
N ASP A 26 -13.49 -3.94 -6.85
CA ASP A 26 -14.70 -4.74 -6.94
C ASP A 26 -15.42 -4.81 -5.60
N LEU A 27 -14.68 -4.98 -4.51
CA LEU A 27 -15.23 -4.96 -3.17
C LEU A 27 -15.79 -3.59 -2.81
N ALA A 28 -15.10 -2.52 -3.16
CA ALA A 28 -15.56 -1.16 -2.90
C ALA A 28 -16.85 -0.87 -3.66
N MET A 29 -16.94 -1.30 -4.90
CA MET A 29 -18.16 -1.14 -5.70
C MET A 29 -19.33 -1.93 -5.11
N TYR A 30 -19.08 -3.15 -4.71
CA TYR A 30 -20.11 -4.01 -4.11
C TYR A 30 -20.65 -3.42 -2.81
N SER A 31 -19.78 -2.82 -2.01
CA SER A 31 -20.14 -2.26 -0.70
C SER A 31 -20.49 -0.77 -0.75
N SER A 32 -20.32 -0.13 -1.89
CA SER A 32 -20.40 1.34 -2.04
C SER A 32 -19.43 2.04 -1.09
N ALA A 33 -18.24 1.49 -0.95
CA ALA A 33 -17.22 1.98 -0.04
C ALA A 33 -16.28 2.98 -0.70
N ALA A 34 -15.69 3.85 0.12
CA ALA A 34 -14.56 4.68 -0.32
C ALA A 34 -13.33 3.80 -0.52
N LEU A 35 -12.51 4.13 -1.49
CA LEU A 35 -11.33 3.36 -1.87
C LEU A 35 -10.08 4.23 -1.78
N LEU A 36 -9.16 3.86 -0.89
CA LEU A 36 -7.87 4.51 -0.75
C LEU A 36 -6.77 3.51 -1.15
N LEU A 37 -5.96 3.90 -2.13
CA LEU A 37 -4.81 3.10 -2.58
C LEU A 37 -3.55 3.69 -1.97
N LEU A 38 -2.78 2.87 -1.27
CA LEU A 38 -1.57 3.31 -0.60
C LEU A 38 -0.34 2.55 -1.12
N HIS A 39 0.68 3.30 -1.45
CA HIS A 39 2.02 2.76 -1.67
C HIS A 39 3.00 3.42 -0.72
N VAL A 40 3.87 2.63 -0.10
CA VAL A 40 4.93 3.14 0.75
C VAL A 40 6.27 2.91 0.06
N VAL A 41 7.00 4.00 -0.14
CA VAL A 41 8.37 3.94 -0.63
C VAL A 41 9.26 3.60 0.57
N GLU A 42 9.83 2.39 0.58
CA GLU A 42 10.76 1.99 1.62
C GLU A 42 12.02 2.80 1.46
N PHE A 43 12.30 3.64 2.41
CA PHE A 43 13.46 4.51 2.38
C PHE A 43 14.08 4.61 3.76
N THR A 44 15.33 4.18 3.87
CA THR A 44 16.11 4.33 5.09
C THR A 44 17.27 5.27 4.75
N PRO A 45 17.21 6.53 5.21
CA PRO A 45 18.34 7.44 4.98
C PRO A 45 19.59 6.91 5.68
N VAL A 46 20.68 6.81 4.93
CA VAL A 46 21.99 6.55 5.52
C VAL A 46 22.33 7.82 6.28
N GLU A 47 22.79 7.68 7.54
CA GLU A 47 23.10 8.84 8.38
C GLU A 47 23.91 9.88 7.61
N PRO A 48 23.28 10.96 7.16
CA PRO A 48 23.96 11.94 6.34
C PRO A 48 24.50 13.05 7.21
N LEU A 49 25.70 13.47 6.89
CA LEU A 49 26.31 14.65 7.47
C LEU A 49 26.49 15.66 6.35
N GLY A 50 25.97 16.87 6.51
CA GLY A 50 26.16 17.95 5.58
C GLY A 50 25.51 17.74 4.21
N GLU A 51 26.31 17.77 3.15
CA GLU A 51 25.81 17.66 1.76
C GLU A 51 25.10 16.34 1.48
N SER A 52 25.47 15.28 2.19
CA SER A 52 24.80 13.98 2.04
C SER A 52 23.34 14.01 2.46
N MET A 53 22.99 14.89 3.39
CA MET A 53 21.59 15.08 3.78
C MET A 53 20.73 15.57 2.62
N MET A 54 21.24 16.53 1.87
CA MET A 54 20.51 17.10 0.74
C MET A 54 20.34 16.07 -0.38
N LEU A 55 21.36 15.24 -0.61
CA LEU A 55 21.28 14.17 -1.61
C LEU A 55 20.26 13.12 -1.22
N SER A 56 20.25 12.70 0.05
CA SER A 56 19.27 11.74 0.53
C SER A 56 17.85 12.25 0.41
N ALA A 57 17.62 13.52 0.76
CA ALA A 57 16.30 14.15 0.63
C ALA A 57 15.84 14.21 -0.83
N ARG A 58 16.75 14.52 -1.75
CA ARG A 58 16.43 14.56 -3.18
C ARG A 58 16.10 13.18 -3.74
N VAL A 59 16.83 12.16 -3.33
CA VAL A 59 16.56 10.78 -3.76
C VAL A 59 15.18 10.34 -3.25
N GLU A 60 14.85 10.64 -2.01
CA GLU A 60 13.54 10.34 -1.45
C GLU A 60 12.44 11.05 -2.23
N ASP A 61 12.60 12.36 -2.48
CA ASP A 61 11.63 13.14 -3.23
C ASP A 61 11.41 12.59 -4.65
N ASP A 62 12.49 12.20 -5.33
CA ASP A 62 12.41 11.61 -6.67
C ASP A 62 11.67 10.28 -6.66
N LEU A 63 11.94 9.43 -5.67
CA LEU A 63 11.28 8.14 -5.54
C LEU A 63 9.78 8.30 -5.26
N VAL A 64 9.43 9.22 -4.39
CA VAL A 64 8.04 9.52 -4.07
C VAL A 64 7.33 10.07 -5.32
N LYS A 65 7.96 10.98 -6.04
CA LYS A 65 7.38 11.54 -7.26
C LYS A 65 7.11 10.47 -8.31
N ARG A 66 8.08 9.59 -8.56
CA ARG A 66 7.92 8.50 -9.51
C ARG A 66 6.80 7.55 -9.10
N SER A 67 6.72 7.24 -7.81
CA SER A 67 5.68 6.38 -7.28
C SER A 67 4.31 7.01 -7.42
N ARG A 68 4.20 8.32 -7.20
CA ARG A 68 2.94 9.05 -7.39
C ARG A 68 2.49 9.01 -8.85
N GLU A 69 3.42 9.18 -9.78
CA GLU A 69 3.13 9.10 -11.20
C GLU A 69 2.67 7.68 -11.60
N HIS A 70 3.36 6.67 -11.08
CA HIS A 70 3.01 5.27 -11.31
C HIS A 70 1.62 4.95 -10.78
N LEU A 71 1.34 5.35 -9.55
CA LEU A 71 0.05 5.12 -8.91
C LEU A 71 -1.08 5.85 -9.65
N SER A 72 -0.86 7.11 -10.04
CA SER A 72 -1.82 7.88 -10.81
C SER A 72 -2.11 7.22 -12.16
N GLY A 73 -1.09 6.69 -12.81
CA GLY A 73 -1.24 5.95 -14.06
C GLY A 73 -2.05 4.68 -13.89
N LEU A 74 -1.83 3.96 -12.80
CA LEU A 74 -2.59 2.76 -12.47
C LEU A 74 -4.07 3.10 -12.25
N ILE A 75 -4.34 4.14 -11.49
CA ILE A 75 -5.70 4.61 -11.21
C ILE A 75 -6.43 4.94 -12.52
N ARG A 76 -5.78 5.66 -13.43
CA ARG A 76 -6.38 5.99 -14.73
C ARG A 76 -6.60 4.76 -15.59
N ARG A 77 -5.61 3.89 -15.68
CA ARG A 77 -5.68 2.69 -16.52
C ARG A 77 -6.78 1.74 -16.08
N LEU A 78 -7.01 1.64 -14.79
CA LEU A 78 -8.04 0.75 -14.24
C LEU A 78 -9.40 1.43 -14.06
N GLY A 79 -9.52 2.69 -14.45
CA GLY A 79 -10.78 3.43 -14.31
C GLY A 79 -11.22 3.65 -12.88
N LEU A 80 -10.26 3.81 -11.96
CA LEU A 80 -10.55 3.99 -10.53
C LEU A 80 -10.73 5.46 -10.17
N GLU A 81 -11.53 6.17 -10.92
CA GLU A 81 -11.66 7.63 -10.79
C GLU A 81 -12.12 8.12 -9.42
N ARG A 82 -12.84 7.28 -8.69
CA ARG A 82 -13.30 7.62 -7.34
C ARG A 82 -12.30 7.24 -6.25
N ALA A 83 -11.23 6.57 -6.63
CA ALA A 83 -10.21 6.18 -5.66
C ALA A 83 -9.29 7.35 -5.35
N THR A 84 -8.82 7.39 -4.12
CA THR A 84 -7.77 8.32 -3.70
C THR A 84 -6.46 7.56 -3.67
N GLY A 85 -5.42 8.13 -4.27
CA GLY A 85 -4.08 7.57 -4.23
C GLY A 85 -3.23 8.31 -3.21
N ARG A 86 -2.43 7.56 -2.47
CA ARG A 86 -1.54 8.13 -1.45
C ARG A 86 -0.20 7.40 -1.50
N VAL A 87 0.90 8.17 -1.51
CA VAL A 87 2.27 7.64 -1.45
C VAL A 87 2.95 8.24 -0.24
N GLU A 88 3.49 7.37 0.61
CA GLU A 88 4.26 7.77 1.79
C GLU A 88 5.67 7.18 1.67
N ALA A 89 6.62 7.72 2.41
CA ALA A 89 7.98 7.23 2.44
C ALA A 89 8.40 6.94 3.86
N GLY A 90 9.15 5.86 4.05
CA GLY A 90 9.65 5.47 5.36
C GLY A 90 9.68 3.96 5.52
N ASN A 91 9.52 3.51 6.75
CA ASN A 91 9.41 2.08 7.03
C ASN A 91 8.02 1.61 6.61
N THR A 92 7.97 0.62 5.72
CA THR A 92 6.71 0.16 5.12
C THR A 92 5.66 -0.18 6.17
N LYS A 93 6.00 -1.00 7.14
CA LYS A 93 5.05 -1.46 8.17
C LYS A 93 4.55 -0.31 9.03
N ALA A 94 5.48 0.53 9.49
CA ALA A 94 5.14 1.66 10.34
C ALA A 94 4.24 2.66 9.61
N GLU A 95 4.53 2.94 8.35
CA GLU A 95 3.74 3.89 7.57
C GLU A 95 2.35 3.34 7.23
N ILE A 96 2.25 2.05 6.94
CA ILE A 96 0.95 1.41 6.72
C ILE A 96 0.08 1.55 7.97
N LEU A 97 0.63 1.23 9.14
CA LEU A 97 -0.12 1.31 10.39
C LEU A 97 -0.47 2.74 10.74
N ARG A 98 0.42 3.69 10.45
CA ARG A 98 0.14 5.11 10.66
C ARG A 98 -1.01 5.59 9.80
N VAL A 99 -0.99 5.28 8.50
CA VAL A 99 -2.06 5.65 7.58
C VAL A 99 -3.38 4.99 7.96
N ALA A 100 -3.33 3.72 8.36
CA ALA A 100 -4.52 3.00 8.82
C ALA A 100 -5.12 3.68 10.06
N ALA A 101 -4.28 4.14 10.98
CA ALA A 101 -4.77 4.87 12.17
C ALA A 101 -5.39 6.22 11.79
N GLU A 102 -4.81 6.94 10.83
CA GLU A 102 -5.33 8.21 10.34
C GLU A 102 -6.65 8.05 9.60
N GLU A 103 -6.71 7.10 8.69
CA GLU A 103 -7.82 6.95 7.74
C GLU A 103 -8.96 6.08 8.27
N GLN A 104 -8.68 5.27 9.27
CA GLN A 104 -9.64 4.36 9.90
C GLN A 104 -10.45 3.51 8.90
N PRO A 105 -9.76 2.73 8.06
CA PRO A 105 -10.47 1.82 7.17
C PRO A 105 -11.13 0.71 7.96
N ASP A 106 -12.17 0.14 7.41
CA ASP A 106 -12.79 -1.07 7.99
C ASP A 106 -12.37 -2.35 7.27
N LEU A 107 -11.63 -2.22 6.18
CA LEU A 107 -11.00 -3.34 5.51
C LEU A 107 -9.66 -2.91 4.90
N ILE A 108 -8.61 -3.69 5.17
CA ILE A 108 -7.32 -3.54 4.50
C ILE A 108 -7.18 -4.68 3.49
N VAL A 109 -6.84 -4.34 2.25
CA VAL A 109 -6.62 -5.32 1.18
C VAL A 109 -5.15 -5.29 0.80
N LEU A 110 -4.52 -6.46 0.78
CA LEU A 110 -3.12 -6.59 0.40
C LEU A 110 -2.91 -7.83 -0.46
N GLY A 111 -1.77 -7.88 -1.14
CA GLY A 111 -1.40 -9.03 -1.94
C GLY A 111 -0.57 -10.01 -1.13
N SER A 112 -0.79 -11.29 -1.37
CA SER A 112 -0.04 -12.35 -0.73
C SER A 112 0.52 -13.27 -1.80
N ARG A 113 1.85 -13.40 -1.85
CA ARG A 113 2.50 -14.33 -2.77
C ARG A 113 2.85 -15.61 -2.06
N GLU A 114 2.59 -16.72 -2.72
CA GLU A 114 3.08 -18.00 -2.24
C GLU A 114 4.60 -18.01 -2.39
N ARG A 115 5.27 -18.30 -1.30
CA ARG A 115 6.73 -18.38 -1.27
C ARG A 115 7.12 -19.73 -0.72
N HIS A 116 8.19 -20.27 -1.27
CA HIS A 116 8.69 -21.57 -0.87
C HIS A 116 9.95 -21.46 -0.02
N GLY A 117 10.12 -22.38 0.94
CA GLY A 117 11.29 -22.45 1.79
C GLY A 117 11.42 -21.25 2.72
N LEU A 118 12.64 -20.74 2.83
CA LEU A 118 12.95 -19.63 3.74
C LEU A 118 12.22 -18.33 3.40
N ALA A 119 11.80 -18.19 2.16
CA ALA A 119 11.09 -16.97 1.73
C ALA A 119 9.74 -16.81 2.43
N ILE A 120 9.12 -17.90 2.87
CA ILE A 120 7.86 -17.85 3.63
C ILE A 120 8.07 -17.08 4.94
N LEU A 121 9.22 -17.28 5.57
CA LEU A 121 9.55 -16.66 6.84
C LEU A 121 9.87 -15.17 6.72
N LEU A 122 10.06 -14.68 5.49
CA LEU A 122 10.45 -13.29 5.24
C LEU A 122 9.29 -12.37 4.86
N ASN A 123 8.07 -12.88 4.85
CA ASN A 123 6.90 -12.06 4.52
C ASN A 123 6.37 -11.34 5.77
N PHE A 124 7.20 -10.45 6.31
CA PHE A 124 6.92 -9.78 7.58
C PHE A 124 5.84 -8.71 7.47
N THR A 125 5.72 -8.05 6.33
CA THR A 125 4.74 -6.96 6.19
C THR A 125 3.32 -7.49 6.30
N GLU A 126 3.00 -8.55 5.54
CA GLU A 126 1.69 -9.17 5.57
C GLU A 126 1.35 -9.67 6.96
N ASP A 127 2.27 -10.42 7.58
CA ASP A 127 2.10 -10.98 8.91
C ASP A 127 1.91 -9.87 9.96
N THR A 128 2.71 -8.81 9.89
CA THR A 128 2.61 -7.69 10.80
C THR A 128 1.25 -6.99 10.68
N ILE A 129 0.78 -6.78 9.45
CA ILE A 129 -0.51 -6.12 9.22
C ILE A 129 -1.65 -6.99 9.72
N LEU A 130 -1.60 -8.30 9.50
CA LEU A 130 -2.61 -9.23 10.01
C LEU A 130 -2.77 -9.15 11.53
N HIS A 131 -1.65 -9.04 12.24
CA HIS A 131 -1.67 -9.05 13.71
C HIS A 131 -1.88 -7.67 14.34
N ALA A 132 -1.48 -6.60 13.66
CA ALA A 132 -1.53 -5.25 14.22
C ALA A 132 -2.73 -4.43 13.77
N ALA A 133 -3.43 -4.84 12.71
CA ALA A 133 -4.57 -4.09 12.20
C ALA A 133 -5.75 -4.14 13.16
N HIS A 134 -6.48 -3.04 13.24
CA HIS A 134 -7.70 -2.93 14.06
C HIS A 134 -8.98 -3.12 13.23
N CYS A 135 -8.86 -3.72 12.05
CA CYS A 135 -9.96 -3.96 11.15
C CYS A 135 -9.73 -5.28 10.41
N ASP A 136 -10.69 -5.65 9.59
CA ASP A 136 -10.58 -6.85 8.76
C ASP A 136 -9.46 -6.69 7.74
N VAL A 137 -8.83 -7.80 7.40
CA VAL A 137 -7.74 -7.84 6.41
C VAL A 137 -8.04 -8.93 5.39
N LEU A 138 -7.99 -8.56 4.11
CA LEU A 138 -8.13 -9.51 3.01
C LEU A 138 -6.78 -9.64 2.31
N ALA A 139 -6.26 -10.85 2.27
CA ALA A 139 -5.05 -11.15 1.52
C ALA A 139 -5.43 -11.76 0.16
N VAL A 140 -5.13 -11.04 -0.91
CA VAL A 140 -5.39 -11.50 -2.28
C VAL A 140 -4.22 -12.36 -2.73
N ARG A 141 -4.48 -13.61 -3.03
CA ARG A 141 -3.41 -14.52 -3.43
C ARG A 141 -2.94 -14.21 -4.84
N LEU A 142 -1.67 -13.88 -4.97
CA LEU A 142 -1.02 -13.59 -6.24
C LEU A 142 -0.33 -14.83 -6.78
N LYS A 143 -0.51 -15.08 -8.07
CA LYS A 143 0.11 -16.22 -8.75
C LYS A 143 1.40 -15.84 -9.46
#